data_2386f18d0c5a4f7e77ef5d19000952bc
#
_entry.id   2386f18d0c5a4f7e77ef5d19000952bc
#
_cell.length_a   1.000
_cell.length_b   1.000
_cell.length_c   1.000
_cell.angle_alpha   90.00
_cell.angle_beta   90.00
_cell.angle_gamma   90.00
#
_symmetry.space_group_name_H-M   'P 1'
#
loop_
_entity.id
_entity.type
_entity.pdbx_description
1 polymer ?
#
loop_
_entity_poly.entity_id
_entity_poly.type
_entity_poly.pdbx_seq_one_letter_code
_entity_poly.pdbx_strand_id
1 'polypeptide(L)'
;MPYETPSAETIGAATFADCGENKSHLKLFRVNAGVPLVEALEHASHVLYYAKMLSLEAAMDRRAERFAFASHYLGEMGKAIIDDLLLAMQPGTPPVQ
;
A
#
# COMPACT_ATOMS: atom_id res chain seq x y z
N MET A 1 25.98 -22.29 -2.43
CA MET A 1 24.78 -22.18 -1.68
C MET A 1 23.74 -21.37 -2.39
N PRO A 2 22.58 -21.86 -2.45
CA PRO A 2 21.53 -21.06 -3.04
C PRO A 2 21.40 -19.78 -2.25
N TYR A 3 21.16 -18.72 -2.95
CA TYR A 3 20.89 -17.50 -2.23
C TYR A 3 19.56 -17.63 -1.51
N GLU A 4 19.44 -16.90 -0.43
CA GLU A 4 18.25 -16.97 0.38
C GLU A 4 17.23 -15.97 -0.12
N THR A 5 15.98 -16.31 0.06
CA THR A 5 14.90 -15.34 -0.15
C THR A 5 15.13 -14.17 0.77
N PRO A 6 14.96 -12.96 0.30
CA PRO A 6 15.08 -11.81 1.21
C PRO A 6 14.20 -11.99 2.44
N SER A 7 14.79 -11.71 3.59
CA SER A 7 14.06 -11.81 4.85
C SER A 7 13.30 -10.55 5.20
N ALA A 8 13.29 -9.57 4.29
CA ALA A 8 12.55 -8.35 4.52
C ALA A 8 11.06 -8.62 4.67
N GLU A 9 10.45 -7.86 5.51
CA GLU A 9 9.00 -7.93 5.71
C GLU A 9 8.49 -6.55 6.07
N THR A 10 7.19 -6.39 6.03
CA THR A 10 6.59 -5.11 6.40
C THR A 10 6.88 -4.79 7.85
N ILE A 11 6.98 -3.51 8.16
CA ILE A 11 7.32 -3.08 9.51
C ILE A 11 6.17 -2.36 10.22
N GLY A 12 5.07 -2.17 9.54
CA GLY A 12 3.91 -1.56 10.17
C GLY A 12 3.98 -0.06 10.31
N ALA A 13 4.81 0.60 9.51
CA ALA A 13 5.00 2.04 9.60
C ALA A 13 4.07 2.82 8.70
N ALA A 14 3.73 2.29 7.53
CA ALA A 14 2.94 3.03 6.56
C ALA A 14 1.47 2.99 6.90
N THR A 15 0.83 4.16 6.82
CA THR A 15 -0.59 4.31 7.10
C THR A 15 -1.26 4.98 5.91
N PHE A 16 -2.58 4.86 5.85
CA PHE A 16 -3.33 5.48 4.77
C PHE A 16 -4.75 5.75 5.20
N ALA A 17 -5.51 6.38 4.31
CA ALA A 17 -6.88 6.83 4.55
C ALA A 17 -6.92 7.90 5.63
N ASP A 18 -6.64 9.12 5.22
CA ASP A 18 -6.66 10.27 6.11
C ASP A 18 -8.04 10.45 6.73
N CYS A 19 -8.06 10.75 8.02
CA CYS A 19 -9.29 10.98 8.74
C CYS A 19 -9.21 12.28 9.49
N GLY A 20 -10.40 12.80 9.84
CA GLY A 20 -10.49 14.04 10.56
C GLY A 20 -10.35 15.23 9.65
N GLU A 21 -10.44 16.39 10.24
CA GLU A 21 -10.39 17.63 9.49
C GLU A 21 -9.01 18.23 9.54
N ASN A 22 -8.67 18.84 8.43
CA ASN A 22 -7.52 19.72 8.31
C ASN A 22 -6.23 19.24 8.97
N LYS A 23 -6.05 19.52 10.21
CA LYS A 23 -4.77 19.31 10.87
C LYS A 23 -4.66 17.97 11.56
N SER A 24 -5.66 17.14 11.38
CA SER A 24 -5.61 15.82 11.98
C SER A 24 -4.61 14.96 11.25
N HIS A 25 -3.83 14.24 12.02
CA HIS A 25 -2.88 13.27 11.47
C HIS A 25 -3.39 11.86 11.64
N LEU A 26 -4.69 11.74 11.86
CA LEU A 26 -5.31 10.44 12.04
C LEU A 26 -5.40 9.71 10.72
N LYS A 27 -5.06 8.44 10.77
CA LYS A 27 -5.18 7.53 9.62
C LYS A 27 -6.06 6.36 10.04
N LEU A 28 -6.87 5.90 9.12
CA LEU A 28 -7.77 4.81 9.44
C LEU A 28 -7.08 3.46 9.36
N PHE A 29 -6.16 3.29 8.42
CA PHE A 29 -5.55 2.00 8.17
C PHE A 29 -4.04 2.06 8.28
N ARG A 30 -3.47 0.93 8.62
CA ARG A 30 -2.04 0.76 8.70
C ARG A 30 -1.67 -0.57 8.07
N VAL A 31 -0.52 -0.61 7.42
CA VAL A 31 0.05 -1.88 6.96
C VAL A 31 0.47 -2.67 8.19
N ASN A 32 0.03 -3.91 8.29
CA ASN A 32 0.47 -4.76 9.41
C ASN A 32 1.94 -5.13 9.25
N ALA A 33 2.64 -5.19 10.36
CA ALA A 33 4.02 -5.67 10.38
C ALA A 33 4.06 -7.18 10.16
N GLY A 34 5.18 -7.66 9.66
CA GLY A 34 5.46 -9.09 9.62
C GLY A 34 5.03 -9.80 8.36
N VAL A 35 4.57 -9.10 7.34
CA VAL A 35 4.19 -9.75 6.08
C VAL A 35 5.44 -9.89 5.23
N PRO A 36 5.76 -11.12 4.78
CA PRO A 36 6.96 -11.34 3.97
C PRO A 36 6.97 -10.50 2.70
N LEU A 37 8.18 -10.10 2.29
CA LEU A 37 8.38 -9.19 1.17
C LEU A 37 7.63 -9.62 -0.08
N VAL A 38 7.77 -10.87 -0.48
CA VAL A 38 7.19 -11.33 -1.74
C VAL A 38 5.67 -11.29 -1.68
N GLU A 39 5.10 -11.73 -0.56
CA GLU A 39 3.64 -11.68 -0.40
C GLU A 39 3.12 -10.26 -0.42
N ALA A 40 3.81 -9.36 0.28
CA ALA A 40 3.40 -7.97 0.30
C ALA A 40 3.45 -7.35 -1.09
N LEU A 41 4.52 -7.64 -1.84
CA LEU A 41 4.64 -7.14 -3.22
C LEU A 41 3.57 -7.70 -4.13
N GLU A 42 3.22 -8.97 -3.95
CA GLU A 42 2.14 -9.57 -4.75
C GLU A 42 0.82 -8.87 -4.51
N HIS A 43 0.51 -8.59 -3.27
CA HIS A 43 -0.72 -7.87 -2.95
C HIS A 43 -0.67 -6.44 -3.49
N ALA A 44 0.46 -5.76 -3.35
CA ALA A 44 0.60 -4.42 -3.90
C ALA A 44 0.39 -4.42 -5.41
N SER A 45 0.95 -5.41 -6.09
CA SER A 45 0.78 -5.55 -7.53
C SER A 45 -0.69 -5.74 -7.90
N HIS A 46 -1.40 -6.59 -7.16
CA HIS A 46 -2.81 -6.84 -7.43
C HIS A 46 -3.66 -5.60 -7.22
N VAL A 47 -3.50 -4.92 -6.09
CA VAL A 47 -4.36 -3.76 -5.83
C VAL A 47 -4.06 -2.63 -6.81
N LEU A 48 -2.80 -2.47 -7.20
CA LEU A 48 -2.44 -1.46 -8.18
C LEU A 48 -2.97 -1.80 -9.58
N TYR A 49 -2.99 -3.09 -9.93
CA TYR A 49 -3.60 -3.50 -11.18
C TYR A 49 -5.07 -3.10 -11.23
N TYR A 50 -5.81 -3.40 -10.17
CA TYR A 50 -7.23 -3.06 -10.15
C TYR A 50 -7.45 -1.55 -10.06
N ALA A 51 -6.57 -0.83 -9.37
CA ALA A 51 -6.64 0.62 -9.36
C ALA A 51 -6.51 1.18 -10.78
N LYS A 52 -5.57 0.63 -11.54
CA LYS A 52 -5.36 1.03 -12.93
C LYS A 52 -6.60 0.74 -13.78
N MET A 53 -7.16 -0.46 -13.64
CA MET A 53 -8.33 -0.84 -14.44
C MET A 53 -9.54 0.01 -14.10
N LEU A 54 -9.76 0.28 -12.83
CA LEU A 54 -10.88 1.12 -12.41
C LEU A 54 -10.70 2.56 -12.83
N SER A 55 -9.46 3.06 -12.85
CA SER A 55 -9.19 4.38 -13.38
C SER A 55 -9.55 4.49 -14.84
N LEU A 56 -9.25 3.46 -15.62
CA LEU A 56 -9.60 3.44 -17.03
C LEU A 56 -11.11 3.44 -17.21
N GLU A 57 -11.82 2.61 -16.44
CA GLU A 57 -13.27 2.59 -16.48
C GLU A 57 -13.85 3.96 -16.14
N ALA A 58 -13.29 4.60 -15.12
CA ALA A 58 -13.73 5.92 -14.69
C ALA A 58 -13.56 6.96 -15.82
N ALA A 59 -12.48 6.84 -16.57
CA ALA A 59 -12.21 7.78 -17.66
C ALA A 59 -13.20 7.64 -18.81
N MET A 60 -13.85 6.49 -18.91
CA MET A 60 -14.72 6.18 -20.03
C MET A 60 -16.22 6.26 -19.70
N ASP A 61 -16.55 6.58 -18.46
CA ASP A 61 -17.94 6.61 -18.01
C ASP A 61 -18.20 7.90 -17.26
N ARG A 62 -19.19 8.64 -17.70
CA ARG A 62 -19.54 9.91 -17.05
C ARG A 62 -20.06 9.75 -15.63
N ARG A 63 -20.53 8.56 -15.28
CA ARG A 63 -21.08 8.31 -13.95
C ARG A 63 -20.17 7.43 -13.16
N ALA A 64 -18.88 7.66 -13.31
CA ALA A 64 -17.85 6.76 -12.79
C ALA A 64 -17.29 7.17 -11.44
N GLU A 65 -18.01 7.98 -10.71
CA GLU A 65 -17.52 8.46 -9.41
C GLU A 65 -17.11 7.31 -8.50
N ARG A 66 -17.93 6.25 -8.43
CA ARG A 66 -17.62 5.11 -7.58
C ARG A 66 -16.37 4.38 -8.05
N PHE A 67 -16.11 4.34 -9.36
CA PHE A 67 -14.90 3.71 -9.88
C PHE A 67 -13.67 4.54 -9.50
N ALA A 68 -13.81 5.86 -9.55
CA ALA A 68 -12.73 6.75 -9.18
C ALA A 68 -12.38 6.61 -7.71
N PHE A 69 -13.38 6.54 -6.84
CA PHE A 69 -13.13 6.35 -5.42
C PHE A 69 -12.50 5.01 -5.11
N ALA A 70 -12.98 3.94 -5.74
CA ALA A 70 -12.40 2.62 -5.55
C ALA A 70 -10.95 2.60 -6.01
N SER A 71 -10.67 3.22 -7.15
CA SER A 71 -9.31 3.33 -7.66
C SER A 71 -8.41 4.08 -6.68
N HIS A 72 -8.92 5.15 -6.11
CA HIS A 72 -8.16 5.93 -5.14
C HIS A 72 -7.77 5.09 -3.93
N TYR A 73 -8.74 4.38 -3.35
CA TYR A 73 -8.46 3.54 -2.17
C TYR A 73 -7.47 2.43 -2.48
N LEU A 74 -7.66 1.75 -3.61
CA LEU A 74 -6.73 0.69 -3.99
C LEU A 74 -5.34 1.25 -4.26
N GLY A 75 -5.27 2.43 -4.85
CA GLY A 75 -3.99 3.09 -5.06
C GLY A 75 -3.29 3.42 -3.75
N GLU A 76 -4.05 3.91 -2.77
CA GLU A 76 -3.47 4.20 -1.46
C GLU A 76 -2.96 2.93 -0.79
N MET A 77 -3.72 1.83 -0.89
CA MET A 77 -3.30 0.57 -0.29
C MET A 77 -1.99 0.09 -0.91
N GLY A 78 -1.92 0.10 -2.24
CA GLY A 78 -0.70 -0.34 -2.91
C GLY A 78 0.49 0.53 -2.57
N LYS A 79 0.29 1.83 -2.56
CA LYS A 79 1.37 2.76 -2.22
C LYS A 79 1.84 2.55 -0.79
N ALA A 80 0.91 2.36 0.14
CA ALA A 80 1.27 2.15 1.54
C ALA A 80 2.12 0.89 1.72
N ILE A 81 1.76 -0.19 1.03
CA ILE A 81 2.54 -1.42 1.10
C ILE A 81 3.96 -1.19 0.60
N ILE A 82 4.09 -0.51 -0.54
CA ILE A 82 5.40 -0.25 -1.12
C ILE A 82 6.21 0.69 -0.22
N ASP A 83 5.58 1.73 0.31
CA ASP A 83 6.25 2.66 1.21
C ASP A 83 6.78 1.94 2.45
N ASP A 84 5.97 1.04 3.00
CA ASP A 84 6.36 0.30 4.18
C ASP A 84 7.55 -0.61 3.90
N LEU A 85 7.53 -1.28 2.76
CA LEU A 85 8.65 -2.14 2.37
C LEU A 85 9.91 -1.33 2.10
N LEU A 86 9.78 -0.17 1.49
CA LEU A 86 10.93 0.69 1.26
C LEU A 86 11.57 1.11 2.57
N LEU A 87 10.76 1.44 3.55
CA LEU A 87 11.28 1.77 4.88
C LEU A 87 11.97 0.57 5.51
N ALA A 88 11.37 -0.60 5.37
CA ALA A 88 11.93 -1.81 5.95
C ALA A 88 13.30 -2.16 5.37
N MET A 89 13.53 -1.79 4.13
CA MET A 89 14.77 -2.12 3.44
C MET A 89 15.85 -1.07 3.55
N GLN A 90 15.56 0.07 4.17
CA GLN A 90 16.55 1.11 4.31
C GLN A 90 17.60 0.70 5.35
N PRO A 91 18.88 0.96 5.07
CA PRO A 91 19.91 0.64 6.05
C PRO A 91 19.66 1.38 7.35
N GLY A 92 19.82 0.67 8.43
CA GLY A 92 19.67 1.25 9.76
C GLY A 92 18.23 1.30 10.27
N THR A 93 17.26 0.86 9.48
CA THR A 93 15.89 0.81 9.96
C THR A 93 15.78 -0.28 11.03
N PRO A 94 15.38 0.06 12.26
CA PRO A 94 15.24 -0.96 13.28
C PRO A 94 14.06 -1.87 13.01
N PRO A 95 14.14 -3.13 13.41
CA PRO A 95 13.01 -4.03 13.26
C PRO A 95 11.85 -3.60 14.15
N VAL A 96 10.66 -3.89 13.72
CA VAL A 96 9.46 -3.64 14.51
C VAL A 96 9.33 -4.76 15.53
N GLN A 97 9.11 -4.36 16.76
CA GLN A 97 8.96 -5.32 17.85
C GLN A 97 7.52 -5.79 17.98
#